data_f6abf33be3c4f2ccef38c9c197cb30c5
#
_entry.id   f6abf33be3c4f2ccef38c9c197cb30c5
#
_cell.length_a   1.000
_cell.length_b   1.000
_cell.length_c   1.000
_cell.angle_alpha   90.00
_cell.angle_beta   90.00
_cell.angle_gamma   90.00
#
_symmetry.space_group_name_H-M   'P 1'
#
loop_
_entity.id
_entity.type
_entity.pdbx_description
1 polymer ?
#
loop_
_entity_poly.entity_id
_entity_poly.type
_entity_poly.pdbx_seq_one_letter_code
_entity_poly.pdbx_strand_id
1 'polypeptide(L)'
;KSVFMHSWVVWNLIFQEPPFQMLYISSNQKQTLVHMREIDRYFNHPALKQFKPSRGWAIGNIQLTNGNAVLERSVGSQIRGLHPQEIIIDDPLKEFSLVAIQRVTDWFFGDMIPTLHHTANLRMIGTPFTYTDIFAQLDDNPAYTVRRYPCFNSLNEPLWPERWDYDALMQRKAEIGSLKFTREYMCVPISTGTSLFNPEFVNACKNKDYVLKLGHRKDKGYKYYVGVDPAISTDGDYNVITVLEVDEEQNKTIVHVDRAKNVEFRENI
;
A
#
# COMPACT_ATOMS: atom_id res chain seq x y z
N LYS A 1 9.80 10.16 -2.41
CA LYS A 1 8.40 10.28 -2.83
C LYS A 1 7.79 11.61 -2.40
N SER A 2 7.82 12.01 -1.12
CA SER A 2 7.19 13.25 -0.62
C SER A 2 7.73 14.53 -1.29
N VAL A 3 9.04 14.64 -1.53
CA VAL A 3 9.64 15.79 -2.24
C VAL A 3 9.00 16.02 -3.62
N PHE A 4 8.74 14.93 -4.36
CA PHE A 4 8.05 15.03 -5.64
C PHE A 4 6.63 15.59 -5.46
N MET A 5 5.90 15.14 -4.45
CA MET A 5 4.55 15.66 -4.17
C MET A 5 4.56 17.13 -3.74
N HIS A 6 5.56 17.56 -2.96
CA HIS A 6 5.71 18.97 -2.63
C HIS A 6 5.88 19.83 -3.89
N SER A 7 6.77 19.41 -4.80
CA SER A 7 6.97 20.10 -6.08
C SER A 7 5.72 20.08 -6.95
N TRP A 8 4.98 18.97 -6.94
CA TRP A 8 3.72 18.83 -7.65
C TRP A 8 2.65 19.81 -7.12
N VAL A 9 2.54 19.97 -5.79
CA VAL A 9 1.65 20.97 -5.16
C VAL A 9 2.02 22.37 -5.62
N VAL A 10 3.29 22.74 -5.49
CA VAL A 10 3.78 24.08 -5.87
C VAL A 10 3.48 24.37 -7.34
N TRP A 11 3.73 23.40 -8.23
CA TRP A 11 3.46 23.52 -9.64
C TRP A 11 1.96 23.77 -9.90
N ASN A 12 1.07 22.99 -9.30
CA ASN A 12 -0.36 23.15 -9.46
C ASN A 12 -0.85 24.50 -8.93
N LEU A 13 -0.40 24.91 -7.75
CA LEU A 13 -0.80 26.20 -7.17
C LEU A 13 -0.41 27.40 -8.04
N ILE A 14 0.67 27.28 -8.82
CA ILE A 14 1.13 28.37 -9.70
C ILE A 14 0.42 28.34 -11.05
N PHE A 15 0.24 27.16 -11.67
CA PHE A 15 -0.11 27.03 -13.07
C PHE A 15 -1.56 26.60 -13.34
N GLN A 16 -2.31 26.14 -12.32
CA GLN A 16 -3.72 25.82 -12.51
C GLN A 16 -4.58 27.11 -12.54
N GLU A 17 -5.64 27.06 -13.32
CA GLU A 17 -6.63 28.15 -13.40
C GLU A 17 -7.33 28.37 -12.07
N PRO A 18 -7.34 29.61 -11.54
CA PRO A 18 -8.02 29.92 -10.28
C PRO A 18 -9.55 29.94 -10.42
N PRO A 19 -10.29 29.61 -9.35
CA PRO A 19 -9.81 29.12 -8.06
C PRO A 19 -9.49 27.62 -8.09
N PHE A 20 -8.28 27.23 -7.72
CA PHE A 20 -7.87 25.84 -7.60
C PHE A 20 -7.54 25.49 -6.14
N GLN A 21 -8.25 24.53 -5.58
CA GLN A 21 -8.07 24.10 -4.20
C GLN A 21 -7.55 22.67 -4.12
N MET A 22 -6.51 22.47 -3.33
CA MET A 22 -5.94 21.16 -3.03
C MET A 22 -6.10 20.81 -1.56
N LEU A 23 -6.15 19.52 -1.25
CA LEU A 23 -5.91 19.01 0.09
C LEU A 23 -4.59 18.22 0.11
N TYR A 24 -3.79 18.47 1.15
CA TYR A 24 -2.64 17.64 1.47
C TYR A 24 -2.92 16.89 2.76
N ILE A 25 -2.91 15.56 2.70
CA ILE A 25 -3.34 14.68 3.78
C ILE A 25 -2.20 13.73 4.14
N SER A 26 -1.94 13.55 5.43
CA SER A 26 -1.03 12.51 5.92
C SER A 26 -1.64 11.80 7.14
N SER A 27 -0.92 10.84 7.69
CA SER A 27 -1.39 9.98 8.78
C SER A 27 -1.90 10.74 10.02
N ASN A 28 -1.36 11.93 10.29
CA ASN A 28 -1.80 12.81 11.37
C ASN A 28 -1.42 14.27 11.07
N GLN A 29 -2.03 15.21 11.80
CA GLN A 29 -1.84 16.64 11.60
C GLN A 29 -0.38 17.09 11.75
N LYS A 30 0.36 16.57 12.74
CA LYS A 30 1.77 16.93 12.93
C LYS A 30 2.61 16.59 11.70
N GLN A 31 2.37 15.40 11.11
CA GLN A 31 3.06 14.97 9.91
C GLN A 31 2.64 15.83 8.70
N THR A 32 1.36 16.11 8.54
CA THR A 32 0.89 16.97 7.45
C THR A 32 1.52 18.36 7.52
N LEU A 33 1.59 18.95 8.71
CA LEU A 33 2.25 20.26 8.90
C LEU A 33 3.75 20.25 8.59
N VAL A 34 4.45 19.12 8.75
CA VAL A 34 5.84 18.98 8.28
C VAL A 34 5.88 19.13 6.77
N HIS A 35 5.03 18.44 6.03
CA HIS A 35 4.96 18.56 4.57
C HIS A 35 4.56 19.98 4.13
N MET A 36 3.60 20.60 4.80
CA MET A 36 3.17 21.96 4.50
C MET A 36 4.31 23.00 4.72
N ARG A 37 5.18 22.79 5.72
CA ARG A 37 6.39 23.62 5.91
C ARG A 37 7.39 23.45 4.78
N GLU A 38 7.55 22.23 4.27
CA GLU A 38 8.40 22.01 3.09
C GLU A 38 7.83 22.72 1.86
N ILE A 39 6.51 22.68 1.65
CA ILE A 39 5.84 23.43 0.57
C ILE A 39 6.03 24.94 0.76
N ASP A 40 5.88 25.49 1.99
CA ASP A 40 6.14 26.90 2.29
C ASP A 40 7.56 27.33 1.89
N ARG A 41 8.56 26.47 2.12
CA ARG A 41 9.96 26.78 1.79
C ARG A 41 10.18 27.11 0.32
N TYR A 42 9.46 26.48 -0.60
CA TYR A 42 9.54 26.81 -2.03
C TYR A 42 9.18 28.28 -2.28
N PHE A 43 8.15 28.82 -1.60
CA PHE A 43 7.69 30.19 -1.75
C PHE A 43 8.60 31.24 -1.07
N ASN A 44 9.63 30.81 -0.36
CA ASN A 44 10.69 31.70 0.12
C ASN A 44 11.80 31.91 -0.93
N HIS A 45 11.81 31.10 -2.01
CA HIS A 45 12.73 31.29 -3.11
C HIS A 45 12.39 32.58 -3.88
N PRO A 46 13.39 33.43 -4.27
CA PRO A 46 13.15 34.72 -4.92
C PRO A 46 12.19 34.65 -6.13
N ALA A 47 12.31 33.64 -6.97
CA ALA A 47 11.46 33.47 -8.15
C ALA A 47 9.97 33.20 -7.82
N LEU A 48 9.66 32.63 -6.66
CA LEU A 48 8.32 32.25 -6.24
C LEU A 48 7.70 33.19 -5.20
N LYS A 49 8.51 34.05 -4.60
CA LYS A 49 8.09 34.98 -3.54
C LYS A 49 6.93 35.90 -3.95
N GLN A 50 6.82 36.23 -5.21
CA GLN A 50 5.73 37.04 -5.77
C GLN A 50 4.34 36.39 -5.60
N PHE A 51 4.26 35.08 -5.48
CA PHE A 51 3.00 34.38 -5.25
C PHE A 51 2.57 34.35 -3.77
N LYS A 52 3.45 34.76 -2.85
CA LYS A 52 3.18 34.84 -1.41
C LYS A 52 2.52 36.16 -1.06
N PRO A 53 1.28 36.17 -0.55
CA PRO A 53 0.61 37.39 -0.17
C PRO A 53 1.29 38.06 1.03
N SER A 54 1.17 39.36 1.16
CA SER A 54 1.74 40.13 2.27
C SER A 54 1.06 39.89 3.62
N ARG A 55 -0.17 39.37 3.62
CA ARG A 55 -0.98 39.06 4.81
C ARG A 55 -1.76 37.77 4.60
N GLY A 56 -2.17 37.12 5.71
CA GLY A 56 -3.02 35.94 5.67
C GLY A 56 -2.30 34.63 5.33
N TRP A 57 -0.96 34.63 5.28
CA TRP A 57 -0.19 33.41 5.06
C TRP A 57 -0.18 32.52 6.31
N ALA A 58 -0.70 31.30 6.20
CA ALA A 58 -0.71 30.32 7.26
C ALA A 58 -0.24 28.95 6.73
N ILE A 59 0.66 28.28 7.45
CA ILE A 59 1.25 27.02 7.01
C ILE A 59 0.20 25.92 6.81
N GLY A 60 -0.84 25.85 7.64
CA GLY A 60 -1.94 24.89 7.48
C GLY A 60 -2.94 25.23 6.36
N ASN A 61 -2.86 26.46 5.83
CA ASN A 61 -3.70 26.97 4.75
C ASN A 61 -2.88 27.93 3.88
N ILE A 62 -2.14 27.39 2.94
CA ILE A 62 -1.31 28.16 2.02
C ILE A 62 -2.19 28.61 0.86
N GLN A 63 -2.47 29.92 0.80
CA GLN A 63 -3.20 30.54 -0.30
C GLN A 63 -2.30 31.53 -1.02
N LEU A 64 -2.20 31.39 -2.33
CA LEU A 64 -1.39 32.27 -3.18
C LEU A 64 -2.13 33.55 -3.57
N THR A 65 -1.38 34.51 -4.10
CA THR A 65 -1.93 35.80 -4.63
C THR A 65 -2.86 35.61 -5.82
N ASN A 66 -2.76 34.50 -6.57
CA ASN A 66 -3.68 34.15 -7.63
C ASN A 66 -5.01 33.54 -7.14
N GLY A 67 -5.14 33.25 -5.83
CA GLY A 67 -6.34 32.65 -5.25
C GLY A 67 -6.28 31.13 -5.09
N ASN A 68 -5.31 30.45 -5.69
CA ASN A 68 -5.13 29.00 -5.52
C ASN A 68 -4.64 28.67 -4.11
N ALA A 69 -5.08 27.54 -3.57
CA ALA A 69 -4.81 27.18 -2.18
C ALA A 69 -4.56 25.67 -1.97
N VAL A 70 -3.73 25.36 -0.98
CA VAL A 70 -3.63 24.01 -0.42
C VAL A 70 -3.90 24.06 1.08
N LEU A 71 -4.81 23.17 1.52
CA LEU A 71 -5.19 23.03 2.93
C LEU A 71 -4.65 21.73 3.49
N GLU A 72 -4.16 21.79 4.71
CA GLU A 72 -3.77 20.60 5.45
C GLU A 72 -4.99 19.85 5.98
N ARG A 73 -4.94 18.54 5.94
CA ARG A 73 -5.86 17.63 6.63
C ARG A 73 -5.09 16.40 7.09
N SER A 74 -5.71 15.61 7.96
CA SER A 74 -5.16 14.32 8.37
C SER A 74 -6.16 13.20 8.14
N VAL A 75 -5.67 11.97 8.06
CA VAL A 75 -6.54 10.78 8.06
C VAL A 75 -7.52 10.85 9.23
N GLY A 76 -8.79 10.60 8.96
CA GLY A 76 -9.88 10.67 9.95
C GLY A 76 -10.38 12.09 10.27
N SER A 77 -9.81 13.15 9.68
CA SER A 77 -10.36 14.50 9.84
C SER A 77 -11.58 14.71 8.95
N GLN A 78 -12.43 15.66 9.36
CA GLN A 78 -13.58 16.05 8.57
C GLN A 78 -13.13 16.77 7.29
N ILE A 79 -13.57 16.27 6.14
CA ILE A 79 -13.32 16.84 4.82
C ILE A 79 -14.62 17.19 4.08
N ARG A 80 -15.77 16.78 4.61
CA ARG A 80 -17.08 17.10 4.03
C ARG A 80 -17.29 18.61 3.99
N GLY A 81 -17.83 19.11 2.88
CA GLY A 81 -18.01 20.54 2.64
C GLY A 81 -16.79 21.24 2.02
N LEU A 82 -15.66 20.56 1.89
CA LEU A 82 -14.55 21.00 1.06
C LEU A 82 -14.73 20.37 -0.33
N HIS A 83 -14.53 21.15 -1.36
CA HIS A 83 -14.66 20.68 -2.75
C HIS A 83 -13.33 20.85 -3.50
N PRO A 84 -12.28 20.13 -3.10
CA PRO A 84 -10.97 20.26 -3.73
C PRO A 84 -11.00 19.68 -5.14
N GLN A 85 -10.23 20.28 -6.02
CA GLN A 85 -9.97 19.77 -7.36
C GLN A 85 -8.89 18.71 -7.35
N GLU A 86 -8.05 18.68 -6.32
CA GLU A 86 -7.03 17.66 -6.15
C GLU A 86 -6.80 17.30 -4.67
N ILE A 87 -6.63 16.01 -4.41
CA ILE A 87 -6.23 15.50 -3.10
C ILE A 87 -4.92 14.72 -3.23
N ILE A 88 -3.98 15.05 -2.37
CA ILE A 88 -2.74 14.29 -2.16
C ILE A 88 -2.80 13.62 -0.79
N ILE A 89 -2.61 12.31 -0.76
CA ILE A 89 -2.48 11.52 0.47
C ILE A 89 -1.05 10.97 0.54
N ASP A 90 -0.29 11.42 1.52
CA ASP A 90 1.11 11.06 1.71
C ASP A 90 1.29 10.24 3.00
N ASP A 91 1.72 9.00 2.86
CA ASP A 91 1.94 8.03 3.93
C ASP A 91 0.76 7.95 4.94
N PRO A 92 -0.44 7.51 4.50
CA PRO A 92 -1.62 7.48 5.36
C PRO A 92 -1.52 6.48 6.51
N LEU A 93 -0.74 5.41 6.34
CA LEU A 93 -0.54 4.36 7.33
C LEU A 93 0.61 4.75 8.26
N LYS A 94 0.34 4.75 9.58
CA LYS A 94 1.33 5.09 10.61
C LYS A 94 1.77 3.88 11.41
N GLU A 95 0.86 2.98 11.67
CA GLU A 95 1.03 1.86 12.59
C GLU A 95 0.72 0.53 11.90
N PHE A 96 1.50 -0.49 12.26
CA PHE A 96 1.29 -1.85 11.82
C PHE A 96 0.28 -2.55 12.75
N SER A 97 -0.95 -1.99 12.82
CA SER A 97 -2.04 -2.62 13.56
C SER A 97 -3.27 -2.75 12.67
N LEU A 98 -3.97 -3.87 12.78
CA LEU A 98 -5.19 -4.13 11.99
C LEU A 98 -6.25 -3.04 12.20
N VAL A 99 -6.40 -2.57 13.45
CA VAL A 99 -7.36 -1.52 13.80
C VAL A 99 -7.01 -0.20 13.13
N ALA A 100 -5.72 0.18 13.13
CA ALA A 100 -5.28 1.41 12.47
C ALA A 100 -5.43 1.33 10.96
N ILE A 101 -5.10 0.18 10.36
CA ILE A 101 -5.26 -0.09 8.93
C ILE A 101 -6.75 0.00 8.55
N GLN A 102 -7.63 -0.69 9.28
CA GLN A 102 -9.07 -0.67 9.02
C GLN A 102 -9.64 0.75 9.12
N ARG A 103 -9.23 1.53 10.13
CA ARG A 103 -9.67 2.92 10.28
C ARG A 103 -9.30 3.80 9.08
N VAL A 104 -8.13 3.62 8.51
CA VAL A 104 -7.72 4.35 7.28
C VAL A 104 -8.61 3.96 6.12
N THR A 105 -8.88 2.68 5.95
CA THR A 105 -9.73 2.13 4.90
C THR A 105 -11.17 2.64 5.00
N ASP A 106 -11.76 2.57 6.20
CA ASP A 106 -13.13 3.02 6.46
C ASP A 106 -13.28 4.52 6.20
N TRP A 107 -12.33 5.32 6.67
CA TRP A 107 -12.31 6.76 6.41
C TRP A 107 -12.16 7.05 4.91
N PHE A 108 -11.27 6.33 4.22
CA PHE A 108 -11.03 6.55 2.80
C PHE A 108 -12.28 6.27 1.96
N PHE A 109 -12.88 5.11 2.09
CA PHE A 109 -14.05 4.72 1.30
C PHE A 109 -15.37 5.31 1.84
N GLY A 110 -15.50 5.48 3.16
CA GLY A 110 -16.73 5.94 3.79
C GLY A 110 -16.88 7.46 3.88
N ASP A 111 -15.80 8.21 4.05
CA ASP A 111 -15.83 9.66 4.22
C ASP A 111 -15.18 10.41 3.07
N MET A 112 -13.98 10.01 2.65
CA MET A 112 -13.19 10.77 1.70
C MET A 112 -13.71 10.62 0.26
N ILE A 113 -13.83 9.40 -0.25
CA ILE A 113 -14.31 9.16 -1.63
C ILE A 113 -15.69 9.75 -1.90
N PRO A 114 -16.70 9.61 -1.01
CA PRO A 114 -18.04 10.18 -1.25
C PRO A 114 -18.08 11.71 -1.29
N THR A 115 -17.04 12.39 -0.79
CA THR A 115 -16.96 13.86 -0.83
C THR A 115 -16.26 14.42 -2.06
N LEU A 116 -15.61 13.54 -2.85
CA LEU A 116 -14.93 13.95 -4.07
C LEU A 116 -15.92 14.35 -5.16
N HIS A 117 -15.65 15.48 -5.80
CA HIS A 117 -16.31 15.81 -7.06
C HIS A 117 -15.81 14.84 -8.15
N HIS A 118 -16.68 14.50 -9.11
CA HIS A 118 -16.35 13.52 -10.16
C HIS A 118 -15.16 13.94 -11.05
N THR A 119 -14.79 15.23 -11.05
CA THR A 119 -13.62 15.74 -11.77
C THR A 119 -12.38 15.91 -10.91
N ALA A 120 -12.49 15.62 -9.61
CA ALA A 120 -11.36 15.76 -8.71
C ALA A 120 -10.29 14.67 -8.95
N ASN A 121 -9.03 15.06 -8.87
CA ASN A 121 -7.92 14.13 -8.94
C ASN A 121 -7.52 13.64 -7.54
N LEU A 122 -7.23 12.36 -7.42
CA LEU A 122 -6.70 11.75 -6.21
C LEU A 122 -5.34 11.12 -6.49
N ARG A 123 -4.35 11.47 -5.69
CA ARG A 123 -3.03 10.83 -5.69
C ARG A 123 -2.67 10.36 -4.30
N MET A 124 -2.36 9.09 -4.17
CA MET A 124 -1.90 8.49 -2.92
C MET A 124 -0.50 7.92 -3.12
N ILE A 125 0.39 8.25 -2.18
CA ILE A 125 1.72 7.67 -2.12
C ILE A 125 1.97 7.10 -0.73
N GLY A 126 2.72 6.03 -0.66
CA GLY A 126 3.05 5.41 0.63
C GLY A 126 3.79 4.09 0.46
N THR A 127 3.91 3.39 1.57
CA THR A 127 4.46 2.04 1.63
C THR A 127 3.34 1.09 2.04
N PRO A 128 3.12 -0.02 1.32
CA PRO A 128 2.14 -1.01 1.72
C PRO A 128 2.61 -1.72 3.00
N PHE A 129 1.70 -1.95 3.94
CA PHE A 129 2.01 -2.63 5.20
C PHE A 129 1.59 -4.09 5.16
N THR A 130 0.36 -4.34 4.71
CA THR A 130 -0.25 -5.67 4.71
C THR A 130 -0.96 -5.98 3.41
N TYR A 131 -1.30 -7.24 3.20
CA TYR A 131 -2.09 -7.68 2.03
C TYR A 131 -3.56 -7.25 2.07
N THR A 132 -3.99 -6.60 3.15
CA THR A 132 -5.38 -6.14 3.34
C THR A 132 -5.48 -4.64 3.59
N ASP A 133 -4.38 -3.91 3.53
CA ASP A 133 -4.38 -2.47 3.72
C ASP A 133 -4.96 -1.71 2.51
N ILE A 134 -5.06 -0.40 2.64
CA ILE A 134 -5.63 0.45 1.60
C ILE A 134 -4.90 0.30 0.26
N PHE A 135 -3.57 0.15 0.26
CA PHE A 135 -2.80 0.01 -0.99
C PHE A 135 -3.11 -1.30 -1.70
N ALA A 136 -3.27 -2.40 -0.96
CA ALA A 136 -3.66 -3.69 -1.53
C ALA A 136 -5.09 -3.63 -2.10
N GLN A 137 -6.03 -3.01 -1.39
CA GLN A 137 -7.41 -2.86 -1.86
C GLN A 137 -7.51 -1.97 -3.12
N LEU A 138 -6.69 -0.93 -3.23
CA LEU A 138 -6.63 -0.09 -4.43
C LEU A 138 -5.97 -0.80 -5.61
N ASP A 139 -5.00 -1.67 -5.36
CA ASP A 139 -4.33 -2.47 -6.39
C ASP A 139 -5.29 -3.47 -7.06
N ASP A 140 -6.20 -4.04 -6.26
CA ASP A 140 -7.22 -4.97 -6.74
C ASP A 140 -8.43 -4.26 -7.41
N ASN A 141 -8.54 -2.94 -7.32
CA ASN A 141 -9.67 -2.18 -7.82
C ASN A 141 -9.35 -1.51 -9.17
N PRO A 142 -10.02 -1.91 -10.28
CA PRO A 142 -9.73 -1.39 -11.61
C PRO A 142 -10.03 0.10 -11.82
N ALA A 143 -10.72 0.75 -10.87
CA ALA A 143 -10.94 2.20 -10.89
C ALA A 143 -9.68 3.00 -10.56
N TYR A 144 -8.62 2.35 -10.05
CA TYR A 144 -7.37 3.01 -9.67
C TYR A 144 -6.20 2.51 -10.51
N THR A 145 -5.27 3.42 -10.81
CA THR A 145 -3.99 3.06 -11.44
C THR A 145 -2.92 2.98 -10.36
N VAL A 146 -2.46 1.78 -10.05
CA VAL A 146 -1.40 1.56 -9.06
C VAL A 146 -0.06 1.33 -9.75
N ARG A 147 0.98 1.98 -9.21
CA ARG A 147 2.36 1.80 -9.67
C ARG A 147 3.27 1.53 -8.48
N ARG A 148 4.09 0.50 -8.58
CA ARG A 148 5.08 0.13 -7.57
C ARG A 148 6.48 0.46 -8.06
N TYR A 149 7.29 1.02 -7.17
CA TYR A 149 8.67 1.40 -7.43
C TYR A 149 9.59 0.70 -6.43
N PRO A 150 9.83 -0.61 -6.59
CA PRO A 150 10.77 -1.34 -5.75
C PRO A 150 12.19 -0.81 -5.97
N CYS A 151 13.06 -0.94 -4.96
CA CYS A 151 14.45 -0.49 -5.08
C CYS A 151 15.29 -1.30 -6.07
N PHE A 152 14.84 -2.51 -6.41
CA PHE A 152 15.42 -3.33 -7.48
C PHE A 152 14.40 -3.57 -8.60
N ASN A 153 14.84 -3.54 -9.82
CA ASN A 153 14.04 -3.94 -10.99
C ASN A 153 14.02 -5.48 -11.15
N SER A 154 13.36 -5.97 -12.20
CA SER A 154 13.27 -7.41 -12.50
C SER A 154 14.62 -8.07 -12.83
N LEU A 155 15.65 -7.30 -13.19
CA LEU A 155 17.01 -7.75 -13.43
C LEU A 155 17.90 -7.66 -12.19
N ASN A 156 17.32 -7.35 -11.03
CA ASN A 156 18.02 -7.14 -9.77
C ASN A 156 19.01 -5.96 -9.80
N GLU A 157 18.74 -4.96 -10.62
CA GLU A 157 19.50 -3.73 -10.70
C GLU A 157 18.84 -2.65 -9.85
N PRO A 158 19.59 -1.79 -9.13
CA PRO A 158 19.03 -0.68 -8.36
C PRO A 158 18.22 0.26 -9.24
N LEU A 159 17.04 0.65 -8.78
CA LEU A 159 16.17 1.61 -9.49
C LEU A 159 16.77 3.01 -9.55
N TRP A 160 17.59 3.39 -8.57
CA TRP A 160 18.24 4.70 -8.49
C TRP A 160 19.70 4.58 -8.03
N PRO A 161 20.60 4.06 -8.91
CA PRO A 161 21.97 3.69 -8.55
C PRO A 161 22.82 4.90 -8.09
N GLU A 162 22.54 6.12 -8.56
CA GLU A 162 23.30 7.32 -8.18
C GLU A 162 23.10 7.70 -6.68
N ARG A 163 22.02 7.23 -6.07
CA ARG A 163 21.73 7.48 -4.65
C ARG A 163 21.80 6.23 -3.81
N TRP A 164 21.34 5.13 -4.34
CA TRP A 164 21.27 3.82 -3.71
C TRP A 164 21.83 2.78 -4.66
N ASP A 165 23.14 2.59 -4.62
CA ASP A 165 23.78 1.50 -5.34
C ASP A 165 23.46 0.14 -4.70
N TYR A 166 23.91 -0.92 -5.32
CA TYR A 166 23.64 -2.28 -4.89
C TYR A 166 24.17 -2.54 -3.48
N ASP A 167 25.42 -2.11 -3.19
CA ASP A 167 26.07 -2.37 -1.92
C ASP A 167 25.38 -1.62 -0.77
N ALA A 168 25.01 -0.35 -0.97
CA ALA A 168 24.28 0.43 0.00
C ALA A 168 22.88 -0.16 0.29
N LEU A 169 22.19 -0.70 -0.70
CA LEU A 169 20.92 -1.40 -0.52
C LEU A 169 21.10 -2.71 0.24
N MET A 170 22.14 -3.49 -0.04
CA MET A 170 22.45 -4.74 0.66
C MET A 170 22.88 -4.47 2.11
N GLN A 171 23.66 -3.42 2.34
CA GLN A 171 23.98 -2.97 3.70
C GLN A 171 22.70 -2.59 4.47
N ARG A 172 21.81 -1.82 3.84
CA ARG A 172 20.51 -1.47 4.44
C ARG A 172 19.68 -2.71 4.77
N LYS A 173 19.65 -3.70 3.88
CA LYS A 173 18.97 -4.98 4.12
C LYS A 173 19.55 -5.70 5.33
N ALA A 174 20.86 -5.70 5.51
CA ALA A 174 21.53 -6.28 6.67
C ALA A 174 21.18 -5.54 7.98
N GLU A 175 21.12 -4.19 7.93
CA GLU A 175 20.81 -3.34 9.09
C GLU A 175 19.38 -3.52 9.60
N ILE A 176 18.38 -3.61 8.72
CA ILE A 176 16.95 -3.63 9.11
C ILE A 176 16.32 -5.02 9.04
N GLY A 177 17.02 -5.99 8.45
CA GLY A 177 16.55 -7.36 8.22
C GLY A 177 15.67 -7.51 6.98
N SER A 178 15.66 -8.72 6.41
CA SER A 178 15.00 -9.02 5.13
C SER A 178 13.53 -8.65 5.11
N LEU A 179 12.78 -8.94 6.19
CA LEU A 179 11.34 -8.68 6.23
C LEU A 179 10.99 -7.20 6.12
N LYS A 180 11.67 -6.36 6.91
CA LYS A 180 11.47 -4.91 6.85
C LYS A 180 11.96 -4.33 5.52
N PHE A 181 13.07 -4.84 4.99
CA PHE A 181 13.59 -4.43 3.71
C PHE A 181 12.60 -4.75 2.57
N THR A 182 12.00 -5.93 2.59
CA THR A 182 10.99 -6.34 1.61
C THR A 182 9.80 -5.39 1.61
N ARG A 183 9.33 -4.98 2.78
CA ARG A 183 8.24 -4.00 2.89
C ARG A 183 8.65 -2.60 2.43
N GLU A 184 9.69 -2.04 3.04
CA GLU A 184 10.04 -0.62 2.90
C GLU A 184 10.73 -0.29 1.57
N TYR A 185 11.49 -1.24 1.01
CA TYR A 185 12.31 -1.03 -0.16
C TYR A 185 11.82 -1.79 -1.40
N MET A 186 11.19 -2.96 -1.23
CA MET A 186 10.65 -3.73 -2.35
C MET A 186 9.15 -3.51 -2.57
N CYS A 187 8.50 -2.67 -1.75
CA CYS A 187 7.06 -2.38 -1.82
C CYS A 187 6.17 -3.64 -1.77
N VAL A 188 6.62 -4.67 -1.06
CA VAL A 188 5.87 -5.91 -0.88
C VAL A 188 5.27 -5.92 0.52
N PRO A 189 3.94 -5.99 0.65
CA PRO A 189 3.29 -6.07 1.95
C PRO A 189 3.70 -7.33 2.71
N ILE A 190 3.59 -7.28 4.03
CA ILE A 190 3.88 -8.43 4.91
C ILE A 190 2.62 -8.82 5.67
N SER A 191 2.56 -10.08 6.10
CA SER A 191 1.45 -10.55 6.94
C SER A 191 1.46 -9.85 8.31
N THR A 192 0.27 -9.57 8.86
CA THR A 192 0.07 -8.92 10.17
C THR A 192 0.30 -9.83 11.38
N GLY A 193 0.78 -11.00 11.18
CA GLY A 193 1.26 -11.87 12.26
C GLY A 193 2.78 -11.92 12.25
N THR A 194 3.38 -12.31 13.33
CA THR A 194 4.74 -12.84 13.27
C THR A 194 4.72 -13.95 12.24
N SER A 195 5.14 -13.63 11.02
CA SER A 195 5.23 -14.66 9.99
C SER A 195 6.21 -15.69 10.49
N LEU A 196 5.68 -16.82 10.94
CA LEU A 196 6.49 -17.98 11.37
C LEU A 196 7.39 -18.43 10.22
N PHE A 197 7.06 -18.05 9.00
CA PHE A 197 7.77 -18.45 7.79
C PHE A 197 8.36 -17.21 7.10
N ASN A 198 9.67 -17.26 6.85
CA ASN A 198 10.34 -16.26 6.03
C ASN A 198 9.75 -16.27 4.61
N PRO A 199 9.27 -15.12 4.07
CA PRO A 199 8.73 -15.04 2.71
C PRO A 199 9.70 -15.55 1.63
N GLU A 200 11.01 -15.40 1.83
CA GLU A 200 12.02 -15.91 0.90
C GLU A 200 11.97 -17.45 0.85
N PHE A 201 11.82 -18.10 1.98
CA PHE A 201 11.68 -19.57 2.05
C PHE A 201 10.35 -20.03 1.45
N VAL A 202 9.25 -19.33 1.75
CA VAL A 202 7.94 -19.62 1.12
C VAL A 202 8.01 -19.48 -0.39
N ASN A 203 8.68 -18.44 -0.90
CA ASN A 203 8.84 -18.26 -2.35
C ASN A 203 9.78 -19.31 -2.97
N ALA A 204 10.82 -19.72 -2.28
CA ALA A 204 11.69 -20.81 -2.72
C ALA A 204 10.98 -22.16 -2.81
N CYS A 205 9.92 -22.37 -2.02
CA CYS A 205 9.09 -23.57 -2.08
C CYS A 205 8.08 -23.56 -3.24
N LYS A 206 7.86 -22.41 -3.92
CA LYS A 206 6.92 -22.31 -5.03
C LYS A 206 7.57 -22.82 -6.31
N ASN A 207 7.05 -23.90 -6.85
CA ASN A 207 7.40 -24.36 -8.19
C ASN A 207 6.34 -23.83 -9.17
N LYS A 208 6.70 -22.87 -10.02
CA LYS A 208 5.79 -22.27 -11.01
C LYS A 208 5.35 -23.20 -12.10
N ASP A 209 6.14 -24.26 -12.35
CA ASP A 209 5.87 -25.25 -13.39
C ASP A 209 5.07 -26.47 -12.86
N TYR A 210 4.80 -26.45 -11.54
CA TYR A 210 4.07 -27.54 -10.90
C TYR A 210 2.56 -27.36 -11.09
N VAL A 211 1.95 -28.26 -11.85
CA VAL A 211 0.50 -28.38 -11.97
C VAL A 211 0.00 -29.35 -10.91
N LEU A 212 -0.94 -28.93 -10.07
CA LEU A 212 -1.61 -29.80 -9.12
C LEU A 212 -2.20 -31.02 -9.88
N LYS A 213 -1.69 -32.21 -9.61
CA LYS A 213 -2.16 -33.42 -10.25
C LYS A 213 -3.26 -34.07 -9.39
N LEU A 214 -4.49 -33.99 -9.86
CA LEU A 214 -5.56 -34.87 -9.41
C LEU A 214 -5.25 -36.29 -9.90
N GLY A 215 -4.65 -37.12 -9.07
CA GLY A 215 -4.38 -38.51 -9.40
C GLY A 215 -3.47 -39.16 -8.38
N HIS A 216 -3.92 -40.32 -7.85
CA HIS A 216 -3.14 -41.09 -6.92
C HIS A 216 -1.95 -41.73 -7.62
N ARG A 217 -0.74 -41.46 -7.16
CA ARG A 217 0.35 -42.40 -7.37
C ARG A 217 0.15 -43.56 -6.40
N LYS A 218 -0.20 -44.73 -6.95
CA LYS A 218 -0.24 -45.95 -6.15
C LYS A 218 1.17 -46.53 -5.87
N ASP A 219 2.20 -45.72 -6.02
CA ASP A 219 3.57 -46.15 -5.87
C ASP A 219 3.88 -46.39 -4.37
N LYS A 220 4.51 -47.50 -4.09
CA LYS A 220 4.95 -47.87 -2.76
C LYS A 220 5.98 -46.83 -2.30
N GLY A 221 5.75 -46.23 -1.14
CA GLY A 221 6.70 -45.28 -0.52
C GLY A 221 6.18 -43.89 -0.28
N TYR A 222 5.06 -43.49 -0.92
CA TYR A 222 4.42 -42.19 -0.67
C TYR A 222 3.40 -42.25 0.47
N LYS A 223 3.41 -41.21 1.32
CA LYS A 223 2.39 -41.00 2.36
C LYS A 223 1.61 -39.74 2.03
N TYR A 224 0.32 -39.77 2.26
CA TYR A 224 -0.57 -38.64 2.03
C TYR A 224 -1.16 -38.16 3.35
N TYR A 225 -1.13 -36.86 3.57
CA TYR A 225 -1.74 -36.23 4.71
C TYR A 225 -2.80 -35.24 4.20
N VAL A 226 -3.97 -35.29 4.80
CA VAL A 226 -5.10 -34.41 4.44
C VAL A 226 -5.32 -33.43 5.58
N GLY A 227 -5.29 -32.14 5.26
CA GLY A 227 -5.69 -31.06 6.14
C GLY A 227 -7.04 -30.52 5.69
N VAL A 228 -7.95 -30.30 6.62
CA VAL A 228 -9.28 -29.71 6.38
C VAL A 228 -9.42 -28.51 7.30
N ASP A 229 -9.75 -27.37 6.70
CA ASP A 229 -10.10 -26.13 7.41
C ASP A 229 -11.56 -25.78 7.08
N PRO A 230 -12.53 -26.15 7.95
CA PRO A 230 -13.93 -25.93 7.69
C PRO A 230 -14.34 -24.50 8.09
N ALA A 231 -14.98 -23.77 7.18
CA ALA A 231 -15.63 -22.52 7.50
C ALA A 231 -16.97 -22.75 8.21
N ILE A 232 -17.17 -22.09 9.33
CA ILE A 232 -18.42 -22.17 10.12
C ILE A 232 -19.44 -21.11 9.66
N SER A 233 -18.98 -20.06 8.97
CA SER A 233 -19.79 -18.93 8.51
C SER A 233 -20.04 -18.96 7.02
N THR A 234 -21.28 -18.73 6.60
CA THR A 234 -21.65 -18.58 5.19
C THR A 234 -21.12 -17.29 4.54
N ASP A 235 -20.70 -16.31 5.34
CA ASP A 235 -20.38 -14.95 4.89
C ASP A 235 -18.90 -14.56 5.03
N GLY A 236 -17.97 -15.36 4.61
CA GLY A 236 -16.59 -14.83 4.63
C GLY A 236 -15.48 -15.83 4.36
N ASP A 237 -15.43 -16.89 5.11
CA ASP A 237 -14.33 -17.83 5.03
C ASP A 237 -14.56 -18.94 3.99
N TYR A 238 -13.46 -19.57 3.59
CA TYR A 238 -13.49 -20.70 2.69
C TYR A 238 -13.36 -22.01 3.46
N ASN A 239 -14.11 -23.03 3.06
CA ASN A 239 -13.78 -24.41 3.35
C ASN A 239 -12.57 -24.78 2.48
N VAL A 240 -11.50 -25.29 3.10
CA VAL A 240 -10.28 -25.63 2.38
C VAL A 240 -9.88 -27.08 2.70
N ILE A 241 -9.64 -27.86 1.66
CA ILE A 241 -9.05 -29.19 1.76
C ILE A 241 -7.69 -29.17 1.06
N THR A 242 -6.65 -29.57 1.79
CA THR A 242 -5.29 -29.63 1.25
C THR A 242 -4.73 -31.03 1.42
N VAL A 243 -4.14 -31.59 0.36
CA VAL A 243 -3.45 -32.87 0.40
C VAL A 243 -1.96 -32.67 0.23
N LEU A 244 -1.20 -33.15 1.20
CA LEU A 244 0.25 -33.15 1.23
C LEU A 244 0.77 -34.56 0.93
N GLU A 245 1.58 -34.70 -0.09
CA GLU A 245 2.34 -35.90 -0.42
C GLU A 245 3.72 -35.84 0.24
N VAL A 246 4.15 -36.92 0.83
CA VAL A 246 5.48 -37.08 1.41
C VAL A 246 6.14 -38.31 0.79
N ASP A 247 7.28 -38.12 0.15
CA ASP A 247 8.08 -39.19 -0.46
C ASP A 247 9.00 -39.93 0.54
N GLU A 248 9.74 -40.92 0.07
CA GLU A 248 10.67 -41.70 0.88
C GLU A 248 11.82 -40.84 1.46
N GLU A 249 12.21 -39.78 0.76
CA GLU A 249 13.26 -38.82 1.16
C GLU A 249 12.72 -37.74 2.09
N GLN A 250 11.44 -37.84 2.51
CA GLN A 250 10.75 -36.85 3.36
C GLN A 250 10.51 -35.49 2.68
N ASN A 251 10.63 -35.40 1.36
CA ASN A 251 10.20 -34.21 0.66
C ASN A 251 8.67 -34.11 0.71
N LYS A 252 8.18 -32.88 0.90
CA LYS A 252 6.76 -32.60 1.10
C LYS A 252 6.26 -31.75 -0.06
N THR A 253 5.22 -32.24 -0.74
CA THR A 253 4.63 -31.55 -1.90
C THR A 253 3.13 -31.41 -1.70
N ILE A 254 2.59 -30.22 -1.87
CA ILE A 254 1.13 -30.01 -1.92
C ILE A 254 0.67 -30.50 -3.29
N VAL A 255 -0.12 -31.55 -3.33
CA VAL A 255 -0.59 -32.21 -4.57
C VAL A 255 -2.04 -31.89 -4.89
N HIS A 256 -2.81 -31.42 -3.92
CA HIS A 256 -4.20 -31.03 -4.11
C HIS A 256 -4.59 -29.90 -3.16
N VAL A 257 -5.34 -28.94 -3.68
CA VAL A 257 -6.03 -27.92 -2.88
C VAL A 257 -7.42 -27.76 -3.47
N ASP A 258 -8.43 -27.97 -2.64
CA ASP A 258 -9.80 -27.60 -2.95
C ASP A 258 -10.25 -26.45 -2.04
N ARG A 259 -11.00 -25.52 -2.61
CA ARG A 259 -11.41 -24.30 -1.91
C ARG A 259 -12.81 -23.88 -2.36
N ALA A 260 -13.77 -23.96 -1.44
CA ALA A 260 -15.15 -23.62 -1.72
C ALA A 260 -15.70 -22.59 -0.72
N LYS A 261 -16.55 -21.66 -1.21
CA LYS A 261 -17.34 -20.74 -0.39
C LYS A 261 -18.81 -21.16 -0.40
N ASN A 262 -19.50 -20.82 0.68
CA ASN A 262 -20.97 -20.99 0.80
C ASN A 262 -21.44 -22.44 0.64
N VAL A 263 -20.63 -23.41 1.04
CA VAL A 263 -20.99 -24.82 1.05
C VAL A 263 -21.37 -25.20 2.49
N GLU A 264 -22.55 -25.78 2.68
CA GLU A 264 -22.91 -26.29 3.99
C GLU A 264 -21.95 -27.41 4.43
N PHE A 265 -21.60 -27.42 5.72
CA PHE A 265 -20.64 -28.37 6.30
C PHE A 265 -20.98 -29.84 6.02
N ARG A 266 -22.28 -30.14 5.79
CA ARG A 266 -22.76 -31.50 5.48
C ARG A 266 -22.42 -31.98 4.08
N GLU A 267 -22.04 -31.10 3.18
CA GLU A 267 -21.72 -31.46 1.78
C GLU A 267 -20.20 -31.61 1.58
N ASN A 268 -19.39 -31.37 2.60
CA ASN A 268 -17.92 -31.42 2.54
C ASN A 268 -17.33 -32.75 3.07
N ILE A 269 -18.13 -33.72 3.45
CA ILE A 269 -17.75 -35.06 3.88
C ILE A 269 -18.27 -36.06 2.86
#